data_77bc3ac70e3acb1386ad75b4601393e4
#
_entry.id   77bc3ac70e3acb1386ad75b4601393e4
#
_cell.length_a   1.000
_cell.length_b   1.000
_cell.length_c   1.000
_cell.angle_alpha   90.00
_cell.angle_beta   90.00
_cell.angle_gamma   90.00
#
_symmetry.space_group_name_H-M   'P 1'
#
loop_
_entity.id
_entity.type
_entity.pdbx_description
1 polymer ?
#
loop_
_entity_poly.entity_id
_entity_poly.type
_entity_poly.pdbx_seq_one_letter_code
_entity_poly.pdbx_strand_id
1 'polypeptide(L)'
;MRAGRSMLCSLFVRDFLLLRPPSPHSPKRSEKDVDQKRNRKTPSWCGSRKRKAARTPYDARITEYAHQGHLVPPRSILKTPEQIVGIRESGKINIAVLDHVAAHIKAGMTTAEIDRLVFEKTKELGGVPAPLGYRGFPKSTCTSINEEVCHGIPADDVALKDGDIVNVDVSTIYNSYFSDSSRMFCIGAVSKEKRRLVDVARECVELGLQEVKPWGFLGDMGQAVHDNAKKHGYS
;
A
#
# COMPACT_ATOMS: atom_id res chain seq x y z
N MET A 1 22.51 -21.12 17.82
CA MET A 1 21.15 -20.64 17.55
C MET A 1 21.23 -19.76 16.32
N ARG A 2 20.58 -20.15 15.23
CA ARG A 2 20.83 -19.59 13.89
C ARG A 2 19.89 -18.41 13.66
N ALA A 3 20.46 -17.26 13.24
CA ALA A 3 19.76 -16.05 12.87
C ALA A 3 18.79 -16.29 11.71
N GLY A 4 17.51 -16.00 11.96
CA GLY A 4 16.46 -15.95 10.93
C GLY A 4 16.67 -14.74 10.02
N ARG A 5 16.67 -14.99 8.72
CA ARG A 5 16.78 -13.96 7.67
C ARG A 5 15.57 -13.05 7.71
N SER A 6 15.82 -11.75 7.81
CA SER A 6 14.88 -10.68 7.56
C SER A 6 14.25 -10.86 6.16
N MET A 7 12.97 -11.25 6.13
CA MET A 7 12.17 -11.22 4.92
C MET A 7 11.39 -9.90 4.93
N LEU A 8 11.98 -8.91 4.27
CA LEU A 8 11.39 -7.59 4.06
C LEU A 8 9.94 -7.68 3.55
N CYS A 9 9.09 -6.88 4.13
CA CYS A 9 7.70 -6.56 3.78
C CYS A 9 7.54 -5.98 2.34
N SER A 10 8.36 -6.45 1.38
CA SER A 10 8.54 -5.89 0.04
C SER A 10 7.55 -6.41 -1.02
N LEU A 11 6.76 -7.44 -0.72
CA LEU A 11 5.92 -8.09 -1.73
C LEU A 11 4.58 -7.38 -1.98
N PHE A 12 4.01 -6.73 -0.98
CA PHE A 12 2.71 -6.06 -1.14
C PHE A 12 2.80 -4.74 -1.92
N VAL A 13 3.84 -3.96 -1.74
CA VAL A 13 4.01 -2.67 -2.43
C VAL A 13 4.26 -2.84 -3.93
N ARG A 14 4.91 -3.93 -4.35
CA ARG A 14 5.29 -4.15 -5.75
C ARG A 14 4.12 -4.56 -6.63
N ASP A 15 3.17 -5.34 -6.11
CA ASP A 15 2.03 -5.84 -6.87
C ASP A 15 0.84 -4.88 -6.88
N PHE A 16 0.70 -4.06 -5.84
CA PHE A 16 -0.36 -3.04 -5.73
C PHE A 16 -0.21 -1.89 -6.74
N LEU A 17 1.01 -1.60 -7.17
CA LEU A 17 1.31 -0.56 -8.17
C LEU A 17 0.98 -0.97 -9.62
N LEU A 18 0.68 -2.26 -9.87
CA LEU A 18 0.46 -2.79 -11.23
C LEU A 18 -1.01 -3.06 -11.59
N LEU A 19 -1.95 -2.91 -10.67
CA LEU A 19 -3.37 -3.14 -10.95
C LEU A 19 -3.97 -2.00 -11.78
N ARG A 20 -4.23 -2.28 -13.06
CA ARG A 20 -5.17 -1.49 -13.87
C ARG A 20 -6.59 -1.73 -13.32
N PRO A 21 -7.41 -0.69 -13.12
CA PRO A 21 -8.81 -0.87 -12.79
C PRO A 21 -9.51 -1.65 -13.92
N PRO A 22 -10.47 -2.54 -13.62
CA PRO A 22 -11.30 -3.17 -14.65
C PRO A 22 -12.09 -2.08 -15.40
N SER A 23 -12.04 -2.12 -16.73
CA SER A 23 -12.82 -1.22 -17.57
C SER A 23 -14.32 -1.49 -17.35
N PRO A 24 -15.17 -0.45 -17.30
CA PRO A 24 -16.62 -0.64 -17.21
C PRO A 24 -17.13 -1.38 -18.45
N HIS A 25 -17.99 -2.35 -18.21
CA HIS A 25 -18.68 -3.24 -19.12
C HIS A 25 -18.80 -2.77 -20.57
N SER A 26 -18.18 -3.49 -21.50
CA SER A 26 -18.62 -3.56 -22.89
C SER A 26 -19.62 -4.70 -23.06
N PRO A 27 -20.74 -4.50 -23.75
CA PRO A 27 -21.76 -5.54 -23.96
C PRO A 27 -21.20 -6.66 -24.85
N LYS A 28 -21.50 -7.91 -24.49
CA LYS A 28 -21.20 -9.09 -25.29
C LYS A 28 -21.87 -8.99 -26.66
N ARG A 29 -21.08 -8.93 -27.74
CA ARG A 29 -21.57 -9.12 -29.09
C ARG A 29 -21.81 -10.59 -29.31
N SER A 30 -23.01 -10.90 -29.83
CA SER A 30 -23.45 -12.23 -30.29
C SER A 30 -22.69 -12.67 -31.54
N GLU A 31 -22.37 -13.96 -31.59
CA GLU A 31 -21.68 -14.65 -32.69
C GLU A 31 -22.58 -14.83 -33.92
N LYS A 32 -23.08 -13.79 -34.55
CA LYS A 32 -23.83 -13.91 -35.82
C LYS A 32 -23.60 -12.69 -36.72
N ASP A 33 -22.37 -12.35 -37.04
CA ASP A 33 -22.09 -11.42 -38.16
C ASP A 33 -20.67 -11.64 -38.71
N VAL A 34 -20.37 -12.85 -39.11
CA VAL A 34 -19.21 -13.17 -39.94
C VAL A 34 -19.75 -13.76 -41.25
N ASP A 35 -20.16 -12.92 -42.15
CA ASP A 35 -19.94 -13.09 -43.58
C ASP A 35 -20.50 -11.88 -44.36
N GLN A 36 -19.65 -11.15 -44.96
CA GLN A 36 -19.76 -10.31 -46.15
C GLN A 36 -18.98 -9.01 -46.00
N LYS A 37 -17.76 -9.01 -46.54
CA LYS A 37 -17.29 -7.99 -47.48
C LYS A 37 -15.80 -8.15 -47.80
N ARG A 38 -15.55 -9.01 -48.76
CA ARG A 38 -14.31 -8.95 -49.56
C ARG A 38 -14.32 -7.64 -50.40
N ASN A 39 -13.14 -7.05 -50.45
CA ASN A 39 -12.75 -6.10 -51.51
C ASN A 39 -13.04 -4.61 -51.26
N ARG A 40 -12.21 -3.97 -50.46
CA ARG A 40 -11.82 -2.56 -50.69
C ARG A 40 -10.32 -2.38 -50.44
N LYS A 41 -9.63 -2.04 -51.54
CA LYS A 41 -8.22 -1.63 -51.54
C LYS A 41 -8.09 -0.45 -50.58
N THR A 42 -7.33 -0.62 -49.53
CA THR A 42 -6.96 0.49 -48.64
C THR A 42 -5.83 1.29 -49.28
N PRO A 43 -5.94 2.61 -49.36
CA PRO A 43 -4.80 3.45 -49.80
C PRO A 43 -3.69 3.32 -48.76
N SER A 44 -2.47 3.07 -49.24
CA SER A 44 -1.28 3.13 -48.40
C SER A 44 -1.08 4.59 -47.96
N TRP A 45 -1.54 4.90 -46.73
CA TRP A 45 -1.30 6.22 -46.16
C TRP A 45 -0.02 6.19 -45.36
N CYS A 46 0.87 7.01 -45.86
CA CYS A 46 2.12 7.49 -45.36
C CYS A 46 2.23 7.46 -43.84
N GLY A 47 3.30 6.80 -43.35
CA GLY A 47 3.61 6.70 -41.94
C GLY A 47 3.55 8.04 -41.22
N SER A 48 2.56 8.21 -40.37
CA SER A 48 2.58 9.29 -39.39
C SER A 48 3.80 9.08 -38.48
N ARG A 49 4.89 9.81 -38.76
CA ARG A 49 5.97 9.97 -37.77
C ARG A 49 5.33 10.46 -36.50
N LYS A 50 5.18 9.59 -35.48
CA LYS A 50 4.85 9.99 -34.13
C LYS A 50 5.85 11.08 -33.75
N ARG A 51 5.40 12.34 -33.71
CA ARG A 51 6.21 13.45 -33.20
C ARG A 51 6.67 13.02 -31.82
N LYS A 52 7.98 12.82 -31.63
CA LYS A 52 8.56 12.61 -30.31
C LYS A 52 8.16 13.85 -29.52
N ALA A 53 7.37 13.67 -28.47
CA ALA A 53 7.05 14.76 -27.56
C ALA A 53 8.35 15.44 -27.13
N ALA A 54 8.36 16.77 -27.09
CA ALA A 54 9.53 17.52 -26.68
C ALA A 54 10.00 17.00 -25.30
N ARG A 55 11.30 16.75 -25.17
CA ARG A 55 11.88 16.31 -23.88
C ARG A 55 11.66 17.42 -22.86
N THR A 56 10.97 17.09 -21.79
CA THR A 56 10.80 18.00 -20.65
C THR A 56 12.09 18.03 -19.81
N PRO A 57 12.30 19.07 -18.97
CA PRO A 57 13.42 19.09 -18.01
C PRO A 57 13.44 17.83 -17.12
N TYR A 58 12.26 17.28 -16.81
CA TYR A 58 12.11 16.01 -16.11
C TYR A 58 12.76 14.84 -16.87
N ASP A 59 12.53 14.74 -18.19
CA ASP A 59 13.10 13.68 -19.01
C ASP A 59 14.63 13.74 -19.08
N ALA A 60 15.18 14.95 -19.15
CA ALA A 60 16.62 15.16 -19.15
C ALA A 60 17.26 14.64 -17.88
N ARG A 61 16.67 14.99 -16.73
CA ARG A 61 17.18 14.57 -15.40
C ARG A 61 17.07 13.06 -15.17
N ILE A 62 15.95 12.44 -15.55
CA ILE A 62 15.78 10.98 -15.49
C ILE A 62 16.82 10.27 -16.36
N THR A 63 17.11 10.81 -17.57
CA THR A 63 18.12 10.24 -18.46
C THR A 63 19.52 10.33 -17.84
N GLU A 64 19.83 11.44 -17.18
CA GLU A 64 21.10 11.63 -16.47
C GLU A 64 21.28 10.62 -15.34
N TYR A 65 20.28 10.47 -14.44
CA TYR A 65 20.31 9.47 -13.38
C TYR A 65 20.46 8.03 -13.91
N ALA A 66 19.77 7.69 -15.00
CA ALA A 66 19.91 6.39 -15.63
C ALA A 66 21.33 6.15 -16.18
N HIS A 67 21.97 7.19 -16.77
CA HIS A 67 23.37 7.10 -17.23
C HIS A 67 24.36 6.95 -16.07
N GLN A 68 24.05 7.48 -14.91
CA GLN A 68 24.82 7.31 -13.68
C GLN A 68 24.63 5.93 -13.04
N GLY A 69 23.80 5.06 -13.62
CA GLY A 69 23.53 3.70 -13.13
C GLY A 69 22.44 3.60 -12.08
N HIS A 70 21.70 4.68 -11.81
CA HIS A 70 20.58 4.65 -10.88
C HIS A 70 19.34 3.97 -11.47
N LEU A 71 18.60 3.24 -10.65
CA LEU A 71 17.27 2.75 -11.00
C LEU A 71 16.29 3.92 -11.04
N VAL A 72 15.73 4.18 -12.21
CA VAL A 72 14.75 5.25 -12.40
C VAL A 72 13.36 4.67 -12.59
N PRO A 73 12.32 5.23 -11.94
CA PRO A 73 10.97 4.72 -12.06
C PRO A 73 10.39 4.99 -13.45
N PRO A 74 9.57 4.08 -14.01
CA PRO A 74 8.87 4.32 -15.26
C PRO A 74 7.85 5.46 -15.08
N ARG A 75 7.63 6.25 -16.13
CA ARG A 75 6.64 7.34 -16.09
C ARG A 75 5.24 6.92 -15.69
N SER A 76 4.87 5.67 -15.93
CA SER A 76 3.54 5.12 -15.60
C SER A 76 3.21 5.12 -14.11
N ILE A 77 4.23 5.21 -13.23
CA ILE A 77 4.00 5.26 -11.78
C ILE A 77 3.95 6.69 -11.24
N LEU A 78 4.30 7.70 -12.05
CA LEU A 78 4.16 9.09 -11.65
C LEU A 78 2.68 9.48 -11.59
N LYS A 79 2.29 10.11 -10.52
CA LYS A 79 0.89 10.52 -10.29
C LYS A 79 0.66 11.95 -10.77
N THR A 80 -0.51 12.19 -11.37
CA THR A 80 -0.98 13.53 -11.67
C THR A 80 -1.48 14.24 -10.41
N PRO A 81 -1.62 15.58 -10.40
CA PRO A 81 -2.22 16.29 -9.27
C PRO A 81 -3.61 15.74 -8.88
N GLU A 82 -4.44 15.40 -9.86
CA GLU A 82 -5.79 14.85 -9.66
C GLU A 82 -5.72 13.47 -9.00
N GLN A 83 -4.77 12.62 -9.42
CA GLN A 83 -4.56 11.32 -8.80
C GLN A 83 -4.06 11.46 -7.35
N ILE A 84 -3.20 12.44 -7.07
CA ILE A 84 -2.74 12.73 -5.71
C ILE A 84 -3.91 13.15 -4.82
N VAL A 85 -4.83 13.97 -5.32
CA VAL A 85 -6.06 14.35 -4.60
C VAL A 85 -6.89 13.10 -4.30
N GLY A 86 -7.12 12.23 -5.28
CA GLY A 86 -7.88 10.99 -5.08
C GLY A 86 -7.24 10.05 -4.04
N ILE A 87 -5.91 9.91 -4.05
CA ILE A 87 -5.17 9.12 -3.05
C ILE A 87 -5.32 9.74 -1.65
N ARG A 88 -5.28 11.07 -1.53
CA ARG A 88 -5.49 11.76 -0.25
C ARG A 88 -6.89 11.55 0.31
N GLU A 89 -7.94 11.58 -0.54
CA GLU A 89 -9.31 11.30 -0.10
C GLU A 89 -9.45 9.86 0.41
N SER A 90 -8.88 8.87 -0.29
CA SER A 90 -8.80 7.50 0.21
C SER A 90 -8.04 7.43 1.56
N GLY A 91 -6.93 8.18 1.67
CA GLY A 91 -6.12 8.25 2.90
C GLY A 91 -6.90 8.82 4.11
N LYS A 92 -7.78 9.80 3.90
CA LYS A 92 -8.64 10.33 4.98
C LYS A 92 -9.57 9.25 5.54
N ILE A 93 -10.14 8.42 4.67
CA ILE A 93 -10.99 7.30 5.08
C ILE A 93 -10.15 6.30 5.88
N ASN A 94 -8.98 5.93 5.37
CA ASN A 94 -8.08 5.00 6.02
C ASN A 94 -7.69 5.44 7.44
N ILE A 95 -7.33 6.74 7.61
CA ILE A 95 -7.02 7.32 8.92
C ILE A 95 -8.25 7.27 9.85
N ALA A 96 -9.44 7.63 9.34
CA ALA A 96 -10.67 7.62 10.14
C ALA A 96 -11.04 6.20 10.61
N VAL A 97 -10.76 5.17 9.81
CA VAL A 97 -10.92 3.77 10.20
C VAL A 97 -9.96 3.40 11.33
N LEU A 98 -8.67 3.76 11.23
CA LEU A 98 -7.69 3.51 12.29
C LEU A 98 -8.02 4.29 13.59
N ASP A 99 -8.56 5.51 13.49
CA ASP A 99 -9.02 6.28 14.64
C ASP A 99 -10.25 5.61 15.28
N HIS A 100 -11.15 5.06 14.48
CA HIS A 100 -12.28 4.27 14.98
C HIS A 100 -11.81 3.01 15.71
N VAL A 101 -10.85 2.27 15.17
CA VAL A 101 -10.22 1.13 15.87
C VAL A 101 -9.61 1.59 17.19
N ALA A 102 -8.87 2.71 17.19
CA ALA A 102 -8.22 3.25 18.39
C ALA A 102 -9.21 3.54 19.53
N ALA A 103 -10.43 3.96 19.19
CA ALA A 103 -11.48 4.26 20.17
C ALA A 103 -12.13 3.02 20.80
N HIS A 104 -11.97 1.84 20.18
CA HIS A 104 -12.69 0.63 20.59
C HIS A 104 -11.78 -0.53 21.04
N ILE A 105 -10.54 -0.57 20.54
CA ILE A 105 -9.62 -1.68 20.79
C ILE A 105 -9.24 -1.80 22.27
N LYS A 106 -9.35 -3.01 22.80
CA LYS A 106 -9.09 -3.30 24.23
C LYS A 106 -8.77 -4.78 24.45
N ALA A 107 -8.24 -5.09 25.62
CA ALA A 107 -8.05 -6.48 26.05
C ALA A 107 -9.40 -7.25 26.05
N GLY A 108 -9.34 -8.52 25.68
CA GLY A 108 -10.50 -9.40 25.52
C GLY A 108 -11.18 -9.34 24.16
N MET A 109 -10.91 -8.32 23.35
CA MET A 109 -11.42 -8.23 21.98
C MET A 109 -10.70 -9.23 21.08
N THR A 110 -11.44 -9.97 20.26
CA THR A 110 -10.84 -10.87 19.26
C THR A 110 -10.34 -10.10 18.03
N THR A 111 -9.39 -10.67 17.33
CA THR A 111 -8.90 -10.06 16.08
C THR A 111 -9.97 -10.03 14.99
N ALA A 112 -10.92 -10.98 14.99
CA ALA A 112 -12.11 -10.95 14.12
C ALA A 112 -13.06 -9.78 14.47
N GLU A 113 -13.17 -9.38 15.73
CA GLU A 113 -13.93 -8.19 16.11
C GLU A 113 -13.26 -6.91 15.61
N ILE A 114 -11.92 -6.85 15.62
CA ILE A 114 -11.17 -5.74 15.02
C ILE A 114 -11.43 -5.68 13.51
N ASP A 115 -11.35 -6.82 12.82
CA ASP A 115 -11.67 -6.92 11.38
C ASP A 115 -13.07 -6.38 11.06
N ARG A 116 -14.06 -6.72 11.89
CA ARG A 116 -15.45 -6.24 11.76
C ARG A 116 -15.53 -4.72 11.92
N LEU A 117 -14.87 -4.13 12.92
CA LEU A 117 -14.79 -2.67 13.08
C LEU A 117 -14.20 -1.99 11.85
N VAL A 118 -13.12 -2.54 11.31
CA VAL A 118 -12.48 -2.03 10.08
C VAL A 118 -13.42 -2.15 8.90
N PHE A 119 -14.05 -3.30 8.69
CA PHE A 119 -14.97 -3.52 7.58
C PHE A 119 -16.15 -2.55 7.62
N GLU A 120 -16.87 -2.51 8.76
CA GLU A 120 -18.08 -1.69 8.92
C GLU A 120 -17.76 -0.20 8.75
N LYS A 121 -16.69 0.30 9.39
CA LYS A 121 -16.30 1.71 9.29
C LYS A 121 -15.83 2.09 7.89
N THR A 122 -15.09 1.22 7.22
CA THR A 122 -14.68 1.44 5.82
C THR A 122 -15.90 1.55 4.91
N LYS A 123 -16.90 0.66 5.07
CA LYS A 123 -18.15 0.68 4.29
C LYS A 123 -19.00 1.90 4.61
N GLU A 124 -19.13 2.28 5.88
CA GLU A 124 -19.86 3.48 6.31
C GLU A 124 -19.32 4.74 5.63
N LEU A 125 -18.00 4.84 5.48
CA LEU A 125 -17.33 5.97 4.83
C LEU A 125 -17.28 5.86 3.28
N GLY A 126 -17.95 4.87 2.70
CA GLY A 126 -18.04 4.67 1.25
C GLY A 126 -16.80 4.03 0.63
N GLY A 127 -15.86 3.55 1.43
CA GLY A 127 -14.68 2.82 0.99
C GLY A 127 -14.93 1.33 0.80
N VAL A 128 -13.92 0.65 0.26
CA VAL A 128 -13.86 -0.81 0.14
C VAL A 128 -12.55 -1.27 0.77
N PRO A 129 -12.58 -2.26 1.69
CA PRO A 129 -11.34 -2.85 2.21
C PRO A 129 -10.57 -3.54 1.08
N ALA A 130 -9.36 -3.10 0.82
CA ALA A 130 -8.56 -3.60 -0.29
C ALA A 130 -8.06 -5.05 -0.11
N PRO A 131 -7.74 -5.51 1.11
CA PRO A 131 -7.27 -6.89 1.32
C PRO A 131 -8.35 -7.95 1.05
N LEU A 132 -9.62 -7.63 1.28
CA LEU A 132 -10.72 -8.61 1.22
C LEU A 132 -10.86 -9.21 -0.18
N GLY A 133 -10.60 -10.52 -0.29
CA GLY A 133 -10.62 -11.26 -1.54
C GLY A 133 -9.35 -11.13 -2.39
N TYR A 134 -8.42 -10.26 -2.02
CA TYR A 134 -7.17 -10.12 -2.75
C TYR A 134 -6.32 -11.40 -2.63
N ARG A 135 -6.06 -12.07 -3.76
CA ARG A 135 -5.36 -13.37 -3.81
C ARG A 135 -5.90 -14.40 -2.82
N GLY A 136 -7.20 -14.34 -2.53
CA GLY A 136 -7.85 -15.27 -1.59
C GLY A 136 -7.73 -14.87 -0.12
N PHE A 137 -7.21 -13.69 0.22
CA PHE A 137 -7.18 -13.22 1.61
C PHE A 137 -8.61 -13.03 2.14
N PRO A 138 -8.98 -13.65 3.28
CA PRO A 138 -10.39 -13.78 3.65
C PRO A 138 -10.93 -12.63 4.51
N LYS A 139 -10.09 -11.64 4.86
CA LYS A 139 -10.40 -10.60 5.84
C LYS A 139 -10.18 -9.19 5.28
N SER A 140 -10.64 -8.18 6.00
CA SER A 140 -10.62 -6.78 5.58
C SER A 140 -9.36 -6.03 6.03
N THR A 141 -8.64 -6.57 7.00
CA THR A 141 -7.44 -6.00 7.60
C THR A 141 -6.48 -7.11 8.00
N CYS A 142 -5.23 -6.75 8.28
CA CYS A 142 -4.30 -7.65 8.96
C CYS A 142 -4.14 -7.22 10.42
N THR A 143 -4.04 -8.21 11.32
CA THR A 143 -3.83 -7.98 12.75
C THR A 143 -2.67 -8.85 13.21
N SER A 144 -1.53 -8.24 13.50
CA SER A 144 -0.30 -8.96 13.86
C SER A 144 0.06 -8.67 15.31
N ILE A 145 0.02 -9.72 16.17
CA ILE A 145 0.18 -9.60 17.62
C ILE A 145 1.60 -10.03 18.01
N ASN A 146 2.26 -9.20 18.82
CA ASN A 146 3.57 -9.46 19.43
C ASN A 146 4.64 -9.88 18.40
N GLU A 147 5.05 -11.15 18.38
CA GLU A 147 6.08 -11.70 17.48
C GLU A 147 5.62 -11.96 16.05
N GLU A 148 4.34 -11.81 15.77
CA GLU A 148 3.81 -11.92 14.41
C GLU A 148 4.21 -10.70 13.59
N VAL A 149 5.11 -10.89 12.62
CA VAL A 149 5.78 -9.78 11.91
C VAL A 149 4.82 -8.97 11.06
N CYS A 150 3.94 -9.65 10.28
CA CYS A 150 2.96 -9.01 9.40
C CYS A 150 1.92 -10.02 8.91
N HIS A 151 0.84 -9.52 8.30
CA HIS A 151 -0.22 -10.28 7.62
C HIS A 151 -0.96 -11.29 8.51
N GLY A 152 -1.02 -11.06 9.83
CA GLY A 152 -1.85 -11.85 10.73
C GLY A 152 -3.30 -11.85 10.26
N ILE A 153 -3.88 -13.06 10.13
CA ILE A 153 -5.26 -13.23 9.66
C ILE A 153 -6.20 -13.12 10.87
N PRO A 154 -7.11 -12.14 10.89
CA PRO A 154 -8.09 -12.03 11.96
C PRO A 154 -8.90 -13.31 12.19
N ALA A 155 -9.01 -13.74 13.47
CA ALA A 155 -9.67 -14.99 13.87
C ALA A 155 -10.53 -14.79 15.11
N ASP A 156 -11.56 -15.61 15.28
CA ASP A 156 -12.50 -15.53 16.40
C ASP A 156 -11.93 -16.12 17.70
N ASP A 157 -10.94 -16.98 17.60
CA ASP A 157 -10.27 -17.67 18.70
C ASP A 157 -8.99 -16.97 19.19
N VAL A 158 -8.60 -15.86 18.55
CA VAL A 158 -7.43 -15.05 18.91
C VAL A 158 -7.88 -13.76 19.57
N ALA A 159 -7.85 -13.71 20.90
CA ALA A 159 -8.22 -12.53 21.71
C ALA A 159 -6.99 -11.78 22.20
N LEU A 160 -7.05 -10.45 22.17
CA LEU A 160 -6.02 -9.56 22.74
C LEU A 160 -5.96 -9.71 24.25
N LYS A 161 -4.75 -9.70 24.79
CA LYS A 161 -4.49 -9.77 26.24
C LYS A 161 -3.87 -8.47 26.74
N ASP A 162 -4.03 -8.20 28.02
CA ASP A 162 -3.26 -7.15 28.68
C ASP A 162 -1.76 -7.39 28.50
N GLY A 163 -1.02 -6.38 28.10
CA GLY A 163 0.41 -6.48 27.78
C GLY A 163 0.74 -6.84 26.32
N ASP A 164 -0.24 -7.06 25.45
CA ASP A 164 0.00 -7.25 24.02
C ASP A 164 0.30 -5.93 23.30
N ILE A 165 1.09 -6.03 22.24
CA ILE A 165 1.15 -5.03 21.19
C ILE A 165 0.56 -5.64 19.93
N VAL A 166 -0.23 -4.88 19.18
CA VAL A 166 -0.85 -5.35 17.94
C VAL A 166 -0.72 -4.30 16.85
N ASN A 167 -0.25 -4.72 15.68
CA ASN A 167 -0.33 -3.93 14.47
C ASN A 167 -1.68 -4.18 13.78
N VAL A 168 -2.43 -3.11 13.53
CA VAL A 168 -3.63 -3.16 12.69
C VAL A 168 -3.32 -2.45 11.39
N ASP A 169 -3.36 -3.20 10.29
CA ASP A 169 -2.95 -2.76 8.96
C ASP A 169 -4.17 -2.67 8.05
N VAL A 170 -4.48 -1.45 7.61
CA VAL A 170 -5.70 -1.10 6.88
C VAL A 170 -5.35 -0.56 5.51
N SER A 171 -5.84 -1.23 4.46
CA SER A 171 -5.78 -0.72 3.09
C SER A 171 -7.19 -0.45 2.58
N THR A 172 -7.39 0.73 2.01
CA THR A 172 -8.70 1.22 1.56
C THR A 172 -8.69 1.57 0.08
N ILE A 173 -9.77 1.19 -0.62
CA ILE A 173 -10.05 1.67 -1.98
C ILE A 173 -11.22 2.66 -1.90
N TYR A 174 -11.01 3.86 -2.42
CA TYR A 174 -12.06 4.86 -2.57
C TYR A 174 -11.97 5.51 -3.94
N ASN A 175 -13.07 5.52 -4.70
CA ASN A 175 -13.11 6.04 -6.08
C ASN A 175 -11.94 5.51 -6.97
N SER A 176 -11.61 4.23 -6.85
CA SER A 176 -10.50 3.57 -7.54
C SER A 176 -9.09 4.02 -7.10
N TYR A 177 -8.96 4.82 -6.05
CA TYR A 177 -7.68 5.19 -5.45
C TYR A 177 -7.43 4.37 -4.19
N PHE A 178 -6.19 3.94 -4.03
CA PHE A 178 -5.74 3.15 -2.89
C PHE A 178 -5.04 4.02 -1.87
N SER A 179 -5.27 3.69 -0.60
CA SER A 179 -4.47 4.17 0.53
C SER A 179 -4.16 2.99 1.44
N ASP A 180 -3.04 3.09 2.11
CA ASP A 180 -2.52 2.04 2.97
C ASP A 180 -1.80 2.65 4.16
N SER A 181 -2.12 2.18 5.36
CA SER A 181 -1.42 2.56 6.59
C SER A 181 -1.71 1.61 7.72
N SER A 182 -0.77 1.48 8.63
CA SER A 182 -0.93 0.68 9.81
C SER A 182 -0.68 1.48 11.09
N ARG A 183 -1.18 0.97 12.21
CA ARG A 183 -0.95 1.55 13.53
C ARG A 183 -0.69 0.47 14.56
N MET A 184 0.31 0.71 15.39
CA MET A 184 0.56 -0.10 16.57
C MET A 184 -0.32 0.33 17.74
N PHE A 185 -0.94 -0.62 18.39
CA PHE A 185 -1.71 -0.44 19.61
C PHE A 185 -1.08 -1.21 20.75
N CYS A 186 -0.93 -0.56 21.88
CA CYS A 186 -0.49 -1.16 23.14
C CYS A 186 -1.73 -1.46 23.98
N ILE A 187 -1.95 -2.73 24.31
CA ILE A 187 -3.14 -3.18 25.01
C ILE A 187 -2.85 -3.23 26.51
N GLY A 188 -3.50 -2.35 27.26
CA GLY A 188 -3.32 -2.25 28.71
C GLY A 188 -1.87 -1.94 29.13
N ALA A 189 -1.34 -2.66 30.11
CA ALA A 189 -0.02 -2.46 30.69
C ALA A 189 1.05 -3.28 29.93
N VAL A 190 1.63 -2.70 28.89
CA VAL A 190 2.71 -3.35 28.12
C VAL A 190 4.07 -3.19 28.84
N SER A 191 4.99 -4.14 28.61
CA SER A 191 6.36 -4.07 29.14
C SER A 191 7.12 -2.86 28.57
N LYS A 192 8.15 -2.42 29.28
CA LYS A 192 9.02 -1.32 28.82
C LYS A 192 9.71 -1.64 27.48
N GLU A 193 10.05 -2.90 27.27
CA GLU A 193 10.68 -3.38 26.02
C GLU A 193 9.72 -3.27 24.83
N LYS A 194 8.48 -3.76 24.98
CA LYS A 194 7.45 -3.63 23.94
C LYS A 194 7.12 -2.16 23.65
N ARG A 195 6.98 -1.34 24.67
CA ARG A 195 6.76 0.11 24.50
C ARG A 195 7.89 0.76 23.72
N ARG A 196 9.14 0.49 24.13
CA ARG A 196 10.32 1.00 23.44
C ARG A 196 10.37 0.56 21.98
N LEU A 197 10.05 -0.70 21.66
CA LEU A 197 9.99 -1.20 20.29
C LEU A 197 8.99 -0.39 19.45
N VAL A 198 7.77 -0.18 19.96
CA VAL A 198 6.72 0.60 19.29
C VAL A 198 7.17 2.05 19.06
N ASP A 199 7.78 2.67 20.07
CA ASP A 199 8.25 4.06 19.98
C ASP A 199 9.39 4.21 18.97
N VAL A 200 10.37 3.31 18.98
CA VAL A 200 11.48 3.31 18.00
C VAL A 200 10.98 3.02 16.58
N ALA A 201 10.02 2.10 16.41
CA ALA A 201 9.42 1.84 15.10
C ALA A 201 8.73 3.09 14.53
N ARG A 202 8.00 3.84 15.38
CA ARG A 202 7.39 5.12 14.97
C ARG A 202 8.45 6.16 14.62
N GLU A 203 9.49 6.30 15.44
CA GLU A 203 10.62 7.21 15.16
C GLU A 203 11.30 6.86 13.83
N CYS A 204 11.47 5.58 13.50
CA CYS A 204 11.99 5.13 12.21
C CYS A 204 11.14 5.64 11.03
N VAL A 205 9.80 5.56 11.14
CA VAL A 205 8.90 6.08 10.09
C VAL A 205 9.06 7.60 9.95
N GLU A 206 9.11 8.34 11.05
CA GLU A 206 9.24 9.80 11.05
C GLU A 206 10.58 10.23 10.43
N LEU A 207 11.69 9.60 10.80
CA LEU A 207 13.00 9.86 10.23
C LEU A 207 13.08 9.49 8.75
N GLY A 208 12.51 8.33 8.36
CA GLY A 208 12.45 7.93 6.98
C GLY A 208 11.68 8.93 6.10
N LEU A 209 10.55 9.46 6.60
CA LEU A 209 9.76 10.47 5.90
C LEU A 209 10.52 11.80 5.73
N GLN A 210 11.38 12.20 6.67
CA GLN A 210 12.19 13.41 6.56
C GLN A 210 13.20 13.34 5.40
N GLU A 211 13.63 12.14 5.01
CA GLU A 211 14.53 11.94 3.88
C GLU A 211 13.80 11.95 2.51
N VAL A 212 12.47 11.93 2.49
CA VAL A 212 11.70 12.00 1.25
C VAL A 212 11.74 13.43 0.69
N LYS A 213 12.62 13.64 -0.29
CA LYS A 213 12.86 14.94 -0.94
C LYS A 213 12.70 14.80 -2.46
N PRO A 214 12.27 15.86 -3.16
CA PRO A 214 12.27 15.86 -4.61
C PRO A 214 13.66 15.49 -5.16
N TRP A 215 13.71 14.47 -6.01
CA TRP A 215 14.95 13.94 -6.60
C TRP A 215 15.93 13.25 -5.63
N GLY A 216 15.51 12.99 -4.41
CA GLY A 216 16.22 12.10 -3.49
C GLY A 216 16.07 10.63 -3.89
N PHE A 217 16.77 9.76 -3.20
CA PHE A 217 16.74 8.33 -3.47
C PHE A 217 15.84 7.61 -2.44
N LEU A 218 15.14 6.59 -2.89
CA LEU A 218 14.37 5.73 -1.99
C LEU A 218 15.28 5.05 -0.94
N GLY A 219 16.53 4.79 -1.32
CA GLY A 219 17.55 4.25 -0.43
C GLY A 219 17.86 5.14 0.78
N ASP A 220 17.78 6.49 0.65
CA ASP A 220 18.04 7.42 1.74
C ASP A 220 17.01 7.22 2.87
N MET A 221 15.72 7.03 2.53
CA MET A 221 14.69 6.70 3.49
C MET A 221 14.98 5.36 4.18
N GLY A 222 15.33 4.33 3.42
CA GLY A 222 15.68 3.02 3.98
C GLY A 222 16.91 3.07 4.88
N GLN A 223 17.91 3.86 4.53
CA GLN A 223 19.12 4.05 5.34
C GLN A 223 18.81 4.73 6.68
N ALA A 224 17.99 5.79 6.67
CA ALA A 224 17.60 6.49 7.90
C ALA A 224 16.85 5.56 8.87
N VAL A 225 15.93 4.74 8.36
CA VAL A 225 15.22 3.72 9.13
C VAL A 225 16.21 2.70 9.74
N HIS A 226 17.11 2.15 8.90
CA HIS A 226 18.10 1.17 9.33
C HIS A 226 19.03 1.73 10.43
N ASP A 227 19.56 2.91 10.23
CA ASP A 227 20.52 3.52 11.16
C ASP A 227 19.86 3.81 12.51
N ASN A 228 18.60 4.27 12.51
CA ASN A 228 17.88 4.48 13.76
C ASN A 228 17.57 3.15 14.47
N ALA A 229 17.08 2.15 13.76
CA ALA A 229 16.84 0.83 14.34
C ALA A 229 18.12 0.27 14.96
N LYS A 230 19.24 0.31 14.23
CA LYS A 230 20.55 -0.17 14.68
C LYS A 230 21.08 0.59 15.91
N LYS A 231 20.92 1.91 15.94
CA LYS A 231 21.26 2.77 17.09
C LYS A 231 20.57 2.32 18.37
N HIS A 232 19.34 1.85 18.24
CA HIS A 232 18.52 1.37 19.36
C HIS A 232 18.66 -0.14 19.64
N GLY A 233 19.53 -0.85 18.89
CA GLY A 233 19.80 -2.29 19.04
C GLY A 233 18.79 -3.21 18.36
N TYR A 234 18.06 -2.68 17.38
CA TYR A 234 17.14 -3.43 16.53
C TYR A 234 17.74 -3.65 15.13
N SER A 235 17.17 -4.60 14.36
CA SER A 235 17.61 -4.94 13.00
C SER A 235 16.43 -5.05 12.04
#